data_5b817ec186f7f4aeaed6cb597d0b40fb
#
_entry.id   5b817ec186f7f4aeaed6cb597d0b40fb
#
_cell.length_a   1.000
_cell.length_b   1.000
_cell.length_c   1.000
_cell.angle_alpha   90.00
_cell.angle_beta   90.00
_cell.angle_gamma   90.00
#
_symmetry.space_group_name_H-M   'P 1'
#
loop_
_entity.id
_entity.type
_entity.pdbx_description
1 polymer ?
#
loop_
_entity_poly.entity_id
_entity_poly.type
_entity_poly.pdbx_seq_one_letter_code
_entity_poly.pdbx_strand_id
1 'polypeptide(L)'
;YKRQSIFSSRRGKVKKTVVRITGFLLILLMVLAGINRVFKMKYGDGIYSLTKFYEQKKDSVDVLVLGSSHAFENINTGTLWDEYGMASYVLGGSRQPSWNTYYYLKEALKTQRPELIVLEGYMLLYDADYEESSRIIKNNFGLKWSKDKIESIKVSAPKSQWAEYFLEYTQYHTRYRELSREDFLKNQGYRYYDDWKGFGCNLDTIAEVGTDVKQVDEVSQLYGKTEEYYRKILELARKENIPVLVTIAPYFLVDEKSERLFNRVGEIAGEYGDLFLDGNKLVDEIGVDYQVDNADDVGHLNYLGNQKYTKYLGTYIKEHYTVSDRRADAAYESWQKNADYIREMIADQELKESGDMETISEKLQNPNYWVFISVDDSCNGEDQELQRFLGAAGLGDALQNGFSAGVWLTSQGKILNATGAGTAKIYIRKKPKEFCIQRMAGADGQMENQIICDRVSYRKVDSGVNVVVYDLMTEEIEDQFGIDVSDGCRIVR
;
A
#
# COMPACT_ATOMS: atom_id res chain seq x y z
N TYR A 1 -40.65 2.79 -65.88
CA TYR A 1 -41.20 2.38 -64.55
C TYR A 1 -40.45 1.16 -63.91
N LYS A 2 -40.09 0.13 -64.68
CA LYS A 2 -39.37 -1.06 -64.08
C LYS A 2 -37.97 -0.76 -63.54
N ARG A 3 -37.19 0.19 -64.09
CA ARG A 3 -35.84 0.51 -63.59
C ARG A 3 -35.82 1.25 -62.22
N GLN A 4 -36.80 2.13 -61.98
CA GLN A 4 -36.90 2.84 -60.70
C GLN A 4 -37.31 1.92 -59.53
N SER A 5 -38.14 0.90 -59.74
CA SER A 5 -38.55 -0.06 -58.72
C SER A 5 -37.42 -1.00 -58.30
N ILE A 6 -36.51 -1.37 -59.22
CA ILE A 6 -35.36 -2.21 -58.93
C ILE A 6 -34.32 -1.43 -58.12
N PHE A 7 -34.11 -0.15 -58.38
CA PHE A 7 -33.20 0.71 -57.63
C PHE A 7 -33.70 0.98 -56.20
N SER A 8 -35.00 1.20 -55.99
CA SER A 8 -35.59 1.41 -54.66
C SER A 8 -35.53 0.13 -53.81
N SER A 9 -35.81 -1.04 -54.42
CA SER A 9 -35.72 -2.34 -53.75
C SER A 9 -34.26 -2.70 -53.33
N ARG A 10 -33.27 -2.39 -54.18
CA ARG A 10 -31.84 -2.57 -53.81
C ARG A 10 -31.42 -1.63 -52.69
N ARG A 11 -31.78 -0.34 -52.69
CA ARG A 11 -31.51 0.61 -51.61
C ARG A 11 -32.14 0.16 -50.27
N GLY A 12 -33.37 -0.38 -50.30
CA GLY A 12 -34.01 -0.93 -49.10
C GLY A 12 -33.29 -2.16 -48.51
N LYS A 13 -32.81 -3.08 -49.38
CA LYS A 13 -32.02 -4.23 -48.95
C LYS A 13 -30.66 -3.83 -48.38
N VAL A 14 -29.97 -2.88 -49.05
CA VAL A 14 -28.68 -2.35 -48.56
C VAL A 14 -28.85 -1.68 -47.18
N LYS A 15 -29.86 -0.83 -46.98
CA LYS A 15 -30.14 -0.21 -45.66
C LYS A 15 -30.40 -1.26 -44.59
N LYS A 16 -31.21 -2.30 -44.85
CA LYS A 16 -31.47 -3.39 -43.92
C LYS A 16 -30.20 -4.17 -43.58
N THR A 17 -29.34 -4.42 -44.56
CA THR A 17 -28.05 -5.12 -44.34
C THR A 17 -27.11 -4.25 -43.50
N VAL A 18 -26.98 -2.96 -43.78
CA VAL A 18 -26.17 -2.03 -42.98
C VAL A 18 -26.67 -1.99 -41.53
N VAL A 19 -28.00 -1.85 -41.32
CA VAL A 19 -28.57 -1.85 -39.95
C VAL A 19 -28.25 -3.16 -39.20
N ARG A 20 -28.36 -4.31 -39.90
CA ARG A 20 -28.01 -5.62 -39.26
C ARG A 20 -26.54 -5.73 -38.92
N ILE A 21 -25.65 -5.32 -39.83
CA ILE A 21 -24.20 -5.31 -39.57
C ILE A 21 -23.86 -4.36 -38.43
N THR A 22 -24.41 -3.14 -38.43
CA THR A 22 -24.21 -2.18 -37.34
C THR A 22 -24.71 -2.74 -36.00
N GLY A 23 -25.93 -3.33 -36.01
CA GLY A 23 -26.46 -3.98 -34.79
C GLY A 23 -25.60 -5.12 -34.29
N PHE A 24 -25.12 -5.99 -35.19
CA PHE A 24 -24.19 -7.06 -34.84
C PHE A 24 -22.89 -6.52 -34.27
N LEU A 25 -22.28 -5.51 -34.89
CA LEU A 25 -21.05 -4.89 -34.41
C LEU A 25 -21.24 -4.24 -33.04
N LEU A 26 -22.37 -3.58 -32.79
CA LEU A 26 -22.69 -3.00 -31.49
C LEU A 26 -22.82 -4.07 -30.40
N ILE A 27 -23.51 -5.18 -30.70
CA ILE A 27 -23.65 -6.31 -29.78
C ILE A 27 -22.26 -6.94 -29.50
N LEU A 28 -21.48 -7.16 -30.55
CA LEU A 28 -20.13 -7.71 -30.43
C LEU A 28 -19.25 -6.81 -29.56
N LEU A 29 -19.29 -5.49 -29.76
CA LEU A 29 -18.54 -4.53 -28.93
C LEU A 29 -19.01 -4.55 -27.48
N MET A 30 -20.31 -4.67 -27.21
CA MET A 30 -20.83 -4.79 -25.85
C MET A 30 -20.37 -6.07 -25.17
N VAL A 31 -20.38 -7.20 -25.89
CA VAL A 31 -19.89 -8.49 -25.38
C VAL A 31 -18.39 -8.42 -25.09
N LEU A 32 -17.60 -7.89 -26.02
CA LEU A 32 -16.15 -7.72 -25.82
C LEU A 32 -15.84 -6.76 -24.66
N ALA A 33 -16.59 -5.69 -24.51
CA ALA A 33 -16.44 -4.78 -23.37
C ALA A 33 -16.79 -5.46 -22.04
N GLY A 34 -17.84 -6.28 -22.02
CA GLY A 34 -18.21 -7.10 -20.85
C GLY A 34 -17.14 -8.11 -20.47
N ILE A 35 -16.61 -8.84 -21.46
CA ILE A 35 -15.52 -9.77 -21.28
C ILE A 35 -14.27 -9.04 -20.77
N ASN A 36 -13.88 -7.95 -21.42
CA ASN A 36 -12.72 -7.16 -20.98
C ASN A 36 -12.87 -6.67 -19.54
N ARG A 37 -14.07 -6.22 -19.17
CA ARG A 37 -14.35 -5.78 -17.80
C ARG A 37 -14.11 -6.87 -16.74
N VAL A 38 -14.50 -8.11 -17.02
CA VAL A 38 -14.35 -9.25 -16.09
C VAL A 38 -12.91 -9.75 -16.08
N PHE A 39 -12.31 -9.91 -17.26
CA PHE A 39 -10.98 -10.51 -17.39
C PHE A 39 -9.84 -9.53 -17.13
N LYS A 40 -10.05 -8.23 -17.31
CA LYS A 40 -9.00 -7.22 -17.10
C LYS A 40 -8.42 -7.35 -15.69
N MET A 41 -7.09 -7.38 -15.60
CA MET A 41 -6.39 -7.27 -14.33
C MET A 41 -6.73 -5.90 -13.71
N LYS A 42 -7.17 -5.89 -12.46
CA LYS A 42 -7.65 -4.69 -11.77
C LYS A 42 -6.74 -4.30 -10.61
N TYR A 43 -5.85 -5.18 -10.26
CA TYR A 43 -4.83 -5.05 -9.24
C TYR A 43 -3.45 -5.24 -9.88
N GLY A 44 -2.48 -4.69 -9.25
CA GLY A 44 -1.11 -4.60 -9.73
C GLY A 44 -0.72 -3.14 -9.79
N ASP A 45 0.30 -2.83 -9.17
CA ASP A 45 0.93 -1.56 -8.84
C ASP A 45 0.38 -0.36 -9.65
N GLY A 46 0.90 -0.12 -10.86
CA GLY A 46 0.50 1.02 -11.68
C GLY A 46 -0.96 1.00 -12.16
N ILE A 47 -1.58 -0.18 -12.36
CA ILE A 47 -3.01 -0.27 -12.74
C ILE A 47 -3.87 0.22 -11.59
N TYR A 48 -3.56 -0.24 -10.37
CA TYR A 48 -4.31 0.12 -9.17
C TYR A 48 -4.10 1.59 -8.82
N SER A 49 -2.84 2.03 -8.77
CA SER A 49 -2.46 3.42 -8.48
C SER A 49 -3.18 4.41 -9.39
N LEU A 50 -3.19 4.18 -10.72
CA LEU A 50 -3.94 4.99 -11.68
C LEU A 50 -5.46 4.94 -11.45
N THR A 51 -6.01 3.75 -11.16
CA THR A 51 -7.45 3.59 -10.95
C THR A 51 -7.90 4.42 -9.75
N LYS A 52 -7.18 4.37 -8.64
CA LYS A 52 -7.45 5.16 -7.44
C LYS A 52 -7.13 6.64 -7.62
N PHE A 53 -6.11 6.98 -8.39
CA PHE A 53 -5.82 8.37 -8.75
C PHE A 53 -6.99 9.03 -9.50
N TYR A 54 -7.65 8.33 -10.41
CA TYR A 54 -8.81 8.85 -11.12
C TYR A 54 -10.05 9.10 -10.23
N GLU A 55 -10.09 8.54 -9.03
CA GLU A 55 -11.14 8.76 -8.02
C GLU A 55 -10.86 10.01 -7.18
N GLN A 56 -9.64 10.56 -7.21
CA GLN A 56 -9.31 11.78 -6.48
C GLN A 56 -10.11 12.99 -7.00
N LYS A 57 -10.51 13.86 -6.09
CA LYS A 57 -11.16 15.12 -6.46
C LYS A 57 -10.22 15.94 -7.35
N LYS A 58 -10.81 16.68 -8.28
CA LYS A 58 -10.04 17.58 -9.13
C LYS A 58 -9.28 18.60 -8.29
N ASP A 59 -8.01 18.86 -8.65
CA ASP A 59 -7.13 19.83 -8.01
C ASP A 59 -7.03 19.64 -6.47
N SER A 60 -6.92 18.36 -6.02
CA SER A 60 -6.82 18.00 -4.61
C SER A 60 -5.48 17.35 -4.23
N VAL A 61 -4.57 17.17 -5.19
CA VAL A 61 -3.22 16.64 -4.94
C VAL A 61 -2.25 17.81 -5.03
N ASP A 62 -1.67 18.19 -3.88
CA ASP A 62 -0.71 19.29 -3.81
C ASP A 62 0.72 18.82 -4.10
N VAL A 63 1.09 17.61 -3.67
CA VAL A 63 2.38 16.98 -3.96
C VAL A 63 2.16 15.71 -4.78
N LEU A 64 2.55 15.75 -6.05
CA LEU A 64 2.49 14.58 -6.93
C LEU A 64 3.84 13.88 -6.94
N VAL A 65 3.90 12.70 -6.31
CA VAL A 65 5.10 11.85 -6.33
C VAL A 65 5.02 10.92 -7.54
N LEU A 66 6.07 10.89 -8.33
CA LEU A 66 6.19 10.05 -9.54
C LEU A 66 7.42 9.16 -9.43
N GLY A 67 7.34 7.93 -9.92
CA GLY A 67 8.48 7.03 -9.95
C GLY A 67 8.09 5.56 -10.09
N SER A 68 8.96 4.69 -9.61
CA SER A 68 8.77 3.23 -9.60
C SER A 68 8.31 2.72 -8.24
N SER A 69 8.63 1.45 -7.92
CA SER A 69 8.43 0.89 -6.58
C SER A 69 9.18 1.67 -5.50
N HIS A 70 10.37 2.18 -5.80
CA HIS A 70 11.09 3.05 -4.86
C HIS A 70 10.32 4.33 -4.49
N ALA A 71 9.44 4.83 -5.37
CA ALA A 71 8.54 5.93 -5.00
C ALA A 71 7.41 5.44 -4.09
N PHE A 72 6.71 4.37 -4.47
CA PHE A 72 5.51 3.98 -3.72
C PHE A 72 5.80 3.18 -2.45
N GLU A 73 6.96 2.58 -2.28
CA GLU A 73 7.35 1.90 -1.04
C GLU A 73 8.15 2.80 -0.09
N ASN A 74 8.93 3.75 -0.63
CA ASN A 74 9.86 4.54 0.18
C ASN A 74 9.33 5.94 0.57
N ILE A 75 8.27 6.48 -0.08
CA ILE A 75 7.71 7.80 0.23
C ILE A 75 6.32 7.65 0.83
N ASN A 76 6.25 7.80 2.15
CA ASN A 76 5.06 7.55 2.95
C ASN A 76 4.12 8.76 2.95
N THR A 77 2.98 8.63 2.27
CA THR A 77 1.96 9.69 2.18
C THR A 77 1.32 10.03 3.53
N GLY A 78 1.22 9.06 4.44
CA GLY A 78 0.74 9.28 5.80
C GLY A 78 1.70 10.16 6.61
N THR A 79 3.01 9.91 6.52
CA THR A 79 4.03 10.72 7.17
C THR A 79 4.05 12.16 6.62
N LEU A 80 3.94 12.35 5.29
CA LEU A 80 3.85 13.69 4.69
C LEU A 80 2.62 14.45 5.16
N TRP A 81 1.50 13.76 5.37
CA TRP A 81 0.29 14.36 5.92
C TRP A 81 0.44 14.71 7.40
N ASP A 82 0.83 13.74 8.23
CA ASP A 82 0.87 13.91 9.68
C ASP A 82 1.85 15.02 10.11
N GLU A 83 3.07 14.99 9.57
CA GLU A 83 4.13 15.92 9.97
C GLU A 83 4.01 17.29 9.29
N TYR A 84 3.55 17.34 8.03
CA TYR A 84 3.65 18.56 7.22
C TYR A 84 2.31 19.03 6.65
N GLY A 85 1.23 18.25 6.74
CA GLY A 85 -0.08 18.61 6.18
C GLY A 85 -0.14 18.55 4.65
N MET A 86 0.82 17.89 4.00
CA MET A 86 0.93 17.83 2.55
C MET A 86 -0.04 16.82 1.98
N ALA A 87 -0.97 17.26 1.12
CA ALA A 87 -1.86 16.37 0.38
C ALA A 87 -1.11 15.70 -0.78
N SER A 88 -0.36 14.65 -0.48
CA SER A 88 0.49 13.93 -1.43
C SER A 88 -0.21 12.72 -2.04
N TYR A 89 0.18 12.36 -3.27
CA TYR A 89 -0.23 11.13 -3.95
C TYR A 89 0.94 10.54 -4.71
N VAL A 90 1.21 9.23 -4.51
CA VAL A 90 2.24 8.51 -5.25
C VAL A 90 1.62 7.85 -6.48
N LEU A 91 2.05 8.28 -7.65
CA LEU A 91 1.57 7.77 -8.93
C LEU A 91 2.70 7.04 -9.64
N GLY A 92 2.87 5.77 -9.31
CA GLY A 92 3.95 4.92 -9.77
C GLY A 92 3.52 3.49 -10.08
N GLY A 93 4.44 2.73 -10.62
CA GLY A 93 4.27 1.30 -10.88
C GLY A 93 5.60 0.55 -10.82
N SER A 94 5.54 -0.75 -10.59
CA SER A 94 6.74 -1.62 -10.51
C SER A 94 7.63 -1.45 -11.73
N ARG A 95 8.94 -1.17 -11.49
CA ARG A 95 9.94 -0.95 -12.54
C ARG A 95 9.44 0.00 -13.63
N GLN A 96 8.80 1.11 -13.24
CA GLN A 96 8.21 2.07 -14.16
C GLN A 96 9.29 2.90 -14.85
N PRO A 97 9.56 2.71 -16.15
CA PRO A 97 10.58 3.49 -16.86
C PRO A 97 10.14 4.95 -17.05
N SER A 98 11.10 5.83 -17.29
CA SER A 98 10.89 7.27 -17.48
C SER A 98 9.83 7.62 -18.53
N TRP A 99 9.70 6.84 -19.62
CA TRP A 99 8.67 7.06 -20.62
C TRP A 99 7.25 6.79 -20.11
N ASN A 100 7.04 5.80 -19.24
CA ASN A 100 5.74 5.59 -18.62
C ASN A 100 5.46 6.67 -17.58
N THR A 101 6.47 7.08 -16.79
CA THR A 101 6.35 8.20 -15.84
C THR A 101 5.94 9.50 -16.55
N TYR A 102 6.49 9.78 -17.73
CA TYR A 102 6.08 10.93 -18.55
C TYR A 102 4.59 10.88 -18.91
N TYR A 103 4.06 9.72 -19.32
CA TYR A 103 2.64 9.58 -19.65
C TYR A 103 1.76 9.60 -18.41
N TYR A 104 2.24 9.15 -17.26
CA TYR A 104 1.54 9.26 -15.98
C TYR A 104 1.43 10.74 -15.56
N LEU A 105 2.50 11.51 -15.70
CA LEU A 105 2.44 12.97 -15.48
C LEU A 105 1.43 13.64 -16.41
N LYS A 106 1.46 13.33 -17.70
CA LYS A 106 0.45 13.86 -18.65
C LYS A 106 -0.97 13.51 -18.26
N GLU A 107 -1.20 12.30 -17.77
CA GLU A 107 -2.52 11.85 -17.34
C GLU A 107 -2.95 12.57 -16.06
N ALA A 108 -2.04 12.72 -15.09
CA ALA A 108 -2.29 13.42 -13.84
C ALA A 108 -2.68 14.88 -14.07
N LEU A 109 -1.98 15.59 -14.95
CA LEU A 109 -2.21 17.00 -15.26
C LEU A 109 -3.53 17.28 -15.99
N LYS A 110 -4.28 16.25 -16.40
CA LYS A 110 -5.65 16.42 -16.92
C LYS A 110 -6.64 16.80 -15.83
N THR A 111 -6.37 16.40 -14.58
CA THR A 111 -7.30 16.58 -13.46
C THR A 111 -6.68 17.24 -12.24
N GLN A 112 -5.38 17.30 -12.14
CA GLN A 112 -4.66 17.87 -10.99
C GLN A 112 -3.75 19.03 -11.40
N ARG A 113 -3.50 19.92 -10.45
CA ARG A 113 -2.54 21.03 -10.55
C ARG A 113 -1.69 21.05 -9.27
N PRO A 114 -0.71 20.11 -9.17
CA PRO A 114 0.12 20.03 -7.97
C PRO A 114 0.95 21.30 -7.78
N GLU A 115 1.22 21.62 -6.53
CA GLU A 115 2.14 22.71 -6.14
C GLU A 115 3.60 22.27 -6.28
N LEU A 116 3.84 20.93 -6.22
CA LEU A 116 5.17 20.32 -6.37
C LEU A 116 5.06 18.94 -7.02
N ILE A 117 5.99 18.62 -7.91
CA ILE A 117 6.25 17.26 -8.37
C ILE A 117 7.50 16.76 -7.66
N VAL A 118 7.42 15.59 -7.00
CA VAL A 118 8.57 14.83 -6.51
C VAL A 118 8.80 13.68 -7.47
N LEU A 119 9.94 13.70 -8.17
CA LEU A 119 10.33 12.64 -9.11
C LEU A 119 11.36 11.74 -8.44
N GLU A 120 10.94 10.55 -8.03
CA GLU A 120 11.85 9.52 -7.56
C GLU A 120 12.54 8.87 -8.76
N GLY A 121 13.89 8.88 -8.75
CA GLY A 121 14.70 8.69 -9.93
C GLY A 121 15.37 7.32 -10.06
N TYR A 122 15.06 6.31 -9.23
CA TYR A 122 15.69 4.99 -9.31
C TYR A 122 15.69 4.42 -10.74
N MET A 123 14.55 4.47 -11.42
CA MET A 123 14.43 3.95 -12.80
C MET A 123 15.09 4.84 -13.87
N LEU A 124 15.73 5.94 -13.51
CA LEU A 124 16.61 6.69 -14.42
C LEU A 124 17.95 5.96 -14.69
N LEU A 125 18.24 4.90 -13.93
CA LEU A 125 19.33 3.95 -14.23
C LEU A 125 18.99 2.97 -15.37
N TYR A 126 17.74 2.89 -15.81
CA TYR A 126 17.30 1.87 -16.75
C TYR A 126 17.95 2.04 -18.13
N ASP A 127 18.60 0.98 -18.61
CA ASP A 127 19.51 0.99 -19.76
C ASP A 127 19.06 0.13 -20.95
N ALA A 128 17.75 -0.11 -21.09
CA ALA A 128 17.17 -0.88 -22.18
C ALA A 128 16.01 -0.15 -22.89
N ASP A 129 15.70 -0.55 -24.13
CA ASP A 129 14.62 0.05 -24.91
C ASP A 129 13.22 -0.32 -24.42
N TYR A 130 13.05 -1.51 -23.85
CA TYR A 130 11.75 -2.07 -23.46
C TYR A 130 11.87 -2.87 -22.19
N GLU A 131 10.81 -2.85 -21.38
CA GLU A 131 10.64 -3.74 -20.24
C GLU A 131 9.99 -5.08 -20.66
N GLU A 132 10.00 -6.06 -19.76
CA GLU A 132 9.28 -7.31 -19.94
C GLU A 132 7.76 -7.11 -20.02
N SER A 133 7.07 -8.04 -20.68
CA SER A 133 5.62 -7.95 -20.94
C SER A 133 4.80 -7.67 -19.70
N SER A 134 5.12 -8.30 -18.57
CA SER A 134 4.40 -8.11 -17.30
C SER A 134 4.46 -6.67 -16.82
N ARG A 135 5.62 -6.02 -16.95
CA ARG A 135 5.83 -4.61 -16.56
C ARG A 135 5.19 -3.65 -17.55
N ILE A 136 5.23 -3.95 -18.85
CA ILE A 136 4.52 -3.17 -19.87
C ILE A 136 3.02 -3.15 -19.56
N ILE A 137 2.43 -4.29 -19.20
CA ILE A 137 1.02 -4.41 -18.82
C ILE A 137 0.72 -3.56 -17.59
N LYS A 138 1.47 -3.74 -16.49
CA LYS A 138 1.27 -3.02 -15.23
C LYS A 138 1.35 -1.49 -15.40
N ASN A 139 2.27 -1.01 -16.26
CA ASN A 139 2.52 0.41 -16.46
C ASN A 139 1.69 1.06 -17.58
N ASN A 140 0.88 0.33 -18.34
CA ASN A 140 0.06 0.89 -19.42
C ASN A 140 -1.44 0.66 -19.27
N PHE A 141 -1.86 -0.47 -18.69
CA PHE A 141 -3.25 -0.88 -18.77
C PHE A 141 -4.17 -0.16 -17.78
N GLY A 142 -3.61 0.52 -16.76
CA GLY A 142 -4.33 1.45 -15.90
C GLY A 142 -4.77 2.73 -16.60
N LEU A 143 -4.01 3.18 -17.62
CA LEU A 143 -4.33 4.40 -18.37
C LEU A 143 -5.70 4.30 -19.06
N LYS A 144 -6.49 5.36 -18.99
CA LYS A 144 -7.73 5.50 -19.77
C LYS A 144 -7.40 5.55 -21.26
N TRP A 145 -8.27 4.96 -22.11
CA TRP A 145 -8.10 5.00 -23.56
C TRP A 145 -8.05 6.45 -24.07
N SER A 146 -6.93 6.81 -24.63
CA SER A 146 -6.61 8.16 -25.11
C SER A 146 -5.44 8.11 -26.09
N LYS A 147 -5.11 9.25 -26.71
CA LYS A 147 -3.88 9.39 -27.50
C LYS A 147 -2.64 9.09 -26.64
N ASP A 148 -2.65 9.53 -25.38
CA ASP A 148 -1.51 9.34 -24.48
C ASP A 148 -1.27 7.86 -24.16
N LYS A 149 -2.34 7.08 -23.92
CA LYS A 149 -2.23 5.61 -23.75
C LYS A 149 -1.66 4.93 -24.98
N ILE A 150 -2.14 5.33 -26.18
CA ILE A 150 -1.65 4.76 -27.44
C ILE A 150 -0.15 5.03 -27.61
N GLU A 151 0.30 6.26 -27.36
CA GLU A 151 1.73 6.61 -27.47
C GLU A 151 2.56 5.96 -26.34
N SER A 152 2.01 5.84 -25.12
CA SER A 152 2.66 5.12 -24.02
C SER A 152 2.91 3.64 -24.37
N ILE A 153 1.92 2.94 -24.95
CA ILE A 153 2.08 1.57 -25.42
C ILE A 153 3.16 1.49 -26.53
N LYS A 154 3.11 2.41 -27.48
CA LYS A 154 4.06 2.41 -28.61
C LYS A 154 5.52 2.60 -28.16
N VAL A 155 5.75 3.41 -27.16
CA VAL A 155 7.12 3.60 -26.63
C VAL A 155 7.55 2.46 -25.73
N SER A 156 6.60 1.78 -25.08
CA SER A 156 6.88 0.70 -24.13
C SER A 156 7.16 -0.65 -24.80
N ALA A 157 6.78 -0.83 -26.08
CA ALA A 157 6.89 -2.12 -26.75
C ALA A 157 7.37 -1.97 -28.21
N PRO A 158 8.07 -2.97 -28.76
CA PRO A 158 8.45 -2.98 -30.16
C PRO A 158 7.18 -3.04 -31.06
N LYS A 159 7.29 -2.45 -32.26
CA LYS A 159 6.16 -2.30 -33.19
C LYS A 159 5.47 -3.62 -33.53
N SER A 160 6.21 -4.72 -33.55
CA SER A 160 5.68 -6.07 -33.82
C SER A 160 4.68 -6.55 -32.75
N GLN A 161 4.75 -6.01 -31.53
CA GLN A 161 3.91 -6.40 -30.38
C GLN A 161 2.74 -5.42 -30.11
N TRP A 162 2.66 -4.26 -30.80
CA TRP A 162 1.64 -3.26 -30.52
C TRP A 162 0.21 -3.79 -30.54
N ALA A 163 -0.11 -4.68 -31.51
CA ALA A 163 -1.45 -5.24 -31.62
C ALA A 163 -1.85 -6.04 -30.35
N GLU A 164 -0.91 -6.69 -29.71
CA GLU A 164 -1.13 -7.49 -28.49
C GLU A 164 -1.50 -6.58 -27.31
N TYR A 165 -0.84 -5.42 -27.18
CA TYR A 165 -1.12 -4.47 -26.09
C TYR A 165 -2.32 -3.57 -26.39
N PHE A 166 -2.63 -3.30 -27.66
CA PHE A 166 -3.88 -2.60 -28.02
C PHE A 166 -5.12 -3.47 -27.82
N LEU A 167 -4.98 -4.79 -27.96
CA LEU A 167 -6.03 -5.76 -27.70
C LEU A 167 -5.84 -6.35 -26.29
N GLU A 168 -6.01 -5.54 -25.24
CA GLU A 168 -5.76 -5.93 -23.84
C GLU A 168 -6.28 -7.33 -23.48
N TYR A 169 -7.44 -7.72 -24.04
CA TYR A 169 -8.01 -9.05 -23.82
C TYR A 169 -7.06 -10.19 -24.18
N THR A 170 -6.20 -10.04 -25.17
CA THR A 170 -5.25 -11.08 -25.57
C THR A 170 -4.24 -11.40 -24.46
N GLN A 171 -3.99 -10.45 -23.56
CA GLN A 171 -3.09 -10.61 -22.42
C GLN A 171 -3.78 -11.30 -21.23
N TYR A 172 -5.12 -11.24 -21.15
CA TYR A 172 -5.89 -11.74 -20.02
C TYR A 172 -6.72 -12.99 -20.31
N HIS A 173 -6.74 -13.46 -21.55
CA HIS A 173 -7.64 -14.56 -21.93
C HIS A 173 -7.41 -15.85 -21.12
N THR A 174 -6.22 -16.05 -20.56
CA THR A 174 -5.89 -17.20 -19.70
C THR A 174 -6.41 -17.07 -18.27
N ARG A 175 -6.78 -15.86 -17.82
CA ARG A 175 -7.29 -15.60 -16.45
C ARG A 175 -8.61 -16.31 -16.11
N TYR A 176 -9.28 -16.96 -17.06
CA TYR A 176 -10.52 -17.68 -16.76
C TYR A 176 -10.37 -18.73 -15.62
N ARG A 177 -9.14 -19.17 -15.33
CA ARG A 177 -8.82 -20.09 -14.22
C ARG A 177 -8.65 -19.40 -12.87
N GLU A 178 -8.46 -18.09 -12.88
CA GLU A 178 -8.16 -17.25 -11.70
C GLU A 178 -9.33 -16.32 -11.35
N LEU A 179 -10.43 -16.40 -12.12
CA LEU A 179 -11.59 -15.53 -11.88
C LEU A 179 -12.23 -15.87 -10.56
N SER A 180 -12.44 -14.84 -9.75
CA SER A 180 -13.12 -14.88 -8.47
C SER A 180 -14.41 -14.05 -8.50
N ARG A 181 -15.18 -14.08 -7.42
CA ARG A 181 -16.40 -13.27 -7.28
C ARG A 181 -16.10 -11.77 -7.44
N GLU A 182 -14.95 -11.34 -6.98
CA GLU A 182 -14.48 -9.95 -7.01
C GLU A 182 -14.33 -9.43 -8.45
N ASP A 183 -13.96 -10.29 -9.41
CA ASP A 183 -13.85 -9.91 -10.82
C ASP A 183 -15.17 -9.46 -11.45
N PHE A 184 -16.30 -9.89 -10.88
CA PHE A 184 -17.66 -9.54 -11.34
C PHE A 184 -18.23 -8.33 -10.61
N LEU A 185 -17.66 -7.92 -9.48
CA LEU A 185 -18.15 -6.78 -8.70
C LEU A 185 -17.70 -5.45 -9.31
N LYS A 186 -18.51 -4.41 -9.11
CA LYS A 186 -18.22 -3.06 -9.61
C LYS A 186 -17.07 -2.41 -8.84
N ASN A 187 -17.08 -2.61 -7.53
CA ASN A 187 -16.01 -2.18 -6.62
C ASN A 187 -15.32 -3.42 -6.12
N GLN A 188 -14.09 -3.64 -6.54
CA GLN A 188 -13.30 -4.72 -6.04
C GLN A 188 -12.66 -4.26 -4.75
N GLY A 189 -13.22 -4.78 -3.66
CA GLY A 189 -12.70 -4.58 -2.33
C GLY A 189 -11.41 -5.37 -2.13
N TYR A 190 -10.31 -4.86 -2.63
CA TYR A 190 -9.04 -5.14 -2.00
C TYR A 190 -8.92 -4.19 -0.83
N ARG A 191 -9.29 -4.62 0.37
CA ARG A 191 -9.16 -3.88 1.62
C ARG A 191 -7.71 -3.45 1.89
N TYR A 192 -6.73 -4.19 1.38
CA TYR A 192 -5.30 -3.95 1.58
C TYR A 192 -4.74 -2.70 0.90
N TYR A 193 -5.51 -2.06 0.00
CA TYR A 193 -5.03 -0.88 -0.72
C TYR A 193 -6.11 0.20 -0.81
N ASP A 194 -7.01 0.27 0.17
CA ASP A 194 -8.02 1.32 0.19
C ASP A 194 -7.35 2.67 0.36
N ASP A 195 -6.95 3.18 -0.80
CA ASP A 195 -6.56 4.57 -1.02
C ASP A 195 -5.46 5.10 -0.08
N TRP A 196 -4.35 4.35 0.05
CA TRP A 196 -3.13 4.86 0.71
C TRP A 196 -2.46 5.98 -0.10
N LYS A 197 -3.25 6.66 -0.91
CA LYS A 197 -2.76 7.71 -1.81
C LYS A 197 -1.62 7.24 -2.70
N GLY A 198 -1.68 5.98 -3.13
CA GLY A 198 -0.67 5.33 -3.97
C GLY A 198 0.58 4.83 -3.24
N PHE A 199 0.69 5.02 -1.94
CA PHE A 199 1.75 4.44 -1.12
C PHE A 199 1.50 2.95 -0.86
N GLY A 200 2.55 2.15 -0.78
CA GLY A 200 2.51 0.73 -0.43
C GLY A 200 3.55 0.44 0.64
N CYS A 201 3.11 0.15 1.87
CA CYS A 201 4.02 -0.12 2.97
C CYS A 201 4.45 -1.59 2.96
N ASN A 202 5.76 -1.83 2.97
CA ASN A 202 6.32 -3.14 3.24
C ASN A 202 6.66 -3.25 4.72
N LEU A 203 6.15 -4.29 5.37
CA LEU A 203 6.32 -4.51 6.82
C LEU A 203 7.43 -5.52 7.13
N ASP A 204 7.94 -6.22 6.15
CA ASP A 204 9.04 -7.18 6.34
C ASP A 204 10.35 -6.46 6.66
N THR A 205 11.24 -7.16 7.33
CA THR A 205 12.59 -6.65 7.66
C THR A 205 13.64 -7.67 7.28
N ILE A 206 14.62 -7.24 6.47
CA ILE A 206 15.85 -7.98 6.21
C ILE A 206 17.07 -7.13 6.60
N ALA A 207 18.10 -7.81 7.12
CA ALA A 207 19.35 -7.17 7.48
C ALA A 207 20.32 -7.22 6.30
N GLU A 208 20.78 -6.05 5.85
CA GLU A 208 21.69 -5.90 4.72
C GLU A 208 22.82 -4.90 5.05
N VAL A 209 23.80 -4.82 4.16
CA VAL A 209 24.91 -3.89 4.27
C VAL A 209 25.01 -3.07 2.99
N GLY A 210 24.88 -1.76 3.12
CA GLY A 210 25.00 -0.86 1.99
C GLY A 210 26.46 -0.50 1.64
N THR A 211 26.66 -0.01 0.43
CA THR A 211 27.92 0.55 -0.03
C THR A 211 27.97 2.04 0.28
N ASP A 212 29.10 2.52 0.80
CA ASP A 212 29.32 3.96 0.97
C ASP A 212 29.70 4.59 -0.38
N VAL A 213 28.82 5.42 -0.89
CA VAL A 213 28.98 6.13 -2.19
C VAL A 213 29.16 7.63 -2.05
N LYS A 214 29.32 8.15 -0.81
CA LYS A 214 29.38 9.59 -0.51
C LYS A 214 30.50 10.34 -1.25
N GLN A 215 31.58 9.65 -1.58
CA GLN A 215 32.75 10.23 -2.25
C GLN A 215 32.76 10.01 -3.78
N VAL A 216 31.68 9.47 -4.34
CA VAL A 216 31.56 9.26 -5.79
C VAL A 216 31.07 10.55 -6.45
N ASP A 217 31.96 11.30 -7.07
CA ASP A 217 31.66 12.58 -7.73
C ASP A 217 31.69 12.46 -9.28
N GLU A 218 32.19 11.36 -9.81
CA GLU A 218 32.23 11.16 -11.26
C GLU A 218 30.82 10.98 -11.82
N VAL A 219 30.69 11.34 -13.11
CA VAL A 219 29.43 11.34 -13.85
C VAL A 219 29.48 10.32 -14.98
N SER A 220 28.43 9.56 -15.18
CA SER A 220 28.23 8.66 -16.32
C SER A 220 26.99 9.05 -17.10
N GLN A 221 27.01 8.86 -18.44
CA GLN A 221 25.85 9.18 -19.27
C GLN A 221 24.71 8.21 -19.06
N LEU A 222 23.49 8.74 -18.95
CA LEU A 222 22.28 7.96 -18.91
C LEU A 222 22.02 7.27 -20.27
N TYR A 223 21.24 6.19 -20.25
CA TYR A 223 20.77 5.59 -21.49
C TYR A 223 19.91 6.57 -22.28
N GLY A 224 20.16 6.72 -23.58
CA GLY A 224 19.62 7.82 -24.38
C GLY A 224 18.10 7.96 -24.34
N LYS A 225 17.34 6.83 -24.39
CA LYS A 225 15.89 6.85 -24.28
C LYS A 225 15.43 7.27 -22.88
N THR A 226 16.13 6.83 -21.84
CA THR A 226 15.84 7.19 -20.46
C THR A 226 16.06 8.68 -20.22
N GLU A 227 17.19 9.22 -20.68
CA GLU A 227 17.49 10.66 -20.60
C GLU A 227 16.48 11.49 -21.41
N GLU A 228 16.12 11.05 -22.62
CA GLU A 228 15.12 11.74 -23.45
C GLU A 228 13.80 11.92 -22.71
N TYR A 229 13.28 10.87 -22.06
CA TYR A 229 12.02 10.96 -21.36
C TYR A 229 12.12 11.64 -20.01
N TYR A 230 13.26 11.53 -19.33
CA TYR A 230 13.53 12.34 -18.14
C TYR A 230 13.45 13.83 -18.45
N ARG A 231 14.15 14.29 -19.50
CA ARG A 231 14.07 15.68 -19.96
C ARG A 231 12.64 16.09 -20.33
N LYS A 232 11.88 15.22 -21.01
CA LYS A 232 10.47 15.49 -21.33
C LYS A 232 9.58 15.67 -20.07
N ILE A 233 9.87 14.96 -18.97
CA ILE A 233 9.18 15.16 -17.70
C ILE A 233 9.46 16.57 -17.17
N LEU A 234 10.73 16.96 -17.09
CA LEU A 234 11.15 18.29 -16.61
C LEU A 234 10.61 19.42 -17.50
N GLU A 235 10.66 19.24 -18.82
CA GLU A 235 10.12 20.20 -19.79
C GLU A 235 8.59 20.36 -19.63
N LEU A 236 7.87 19.27 -19.41
CA LEU A 236 6.42 19.31 -19.20
C LEU A 236 6.07 20.03 -17.90
N ALA A 237 6.74 19.71 -16.79
CA ALA A 237 6.55 20.38 -15.51
C ALA A 237 6.84 21.88 -15.62
N ARG A 238 7.96 22.24 -16.23
CA ARG A 238 8.33 23.65 -16.49
C ARG A 238 7.30 24.39 -17.34
N LYS A 239 6.77 23.75 -18.39
CA LYS A 239 5.70 24.31 -19.24
C LYS A 239 4.42 24.59 -18.45
N GLU A 240 4.09 23.75 -17.50
CA GLU A 240 2.91 23.91 -16.63
C GLU A 240 3.20 24.81 -15.41
N ASN A 241 4.44 25.34 -15.29
CA ASN A 241 4.95 26.15 -14.17
C ASN A 241 4.86 25.42 -12.81
N ILE A 242 5.17 24.12 -12.78
CA ILE A 242 5.19 23.31 -11.57
C ILE A 242 6.66 23.00 -11.25
N PRO A 243 7.18 23.34 -10.06
CA PRO A 243 8.53 22.99 -9.65
C PRO A 243 8.69 21.48 -9.50
N VAL A 244 9.91 20.99 -9.70
CA VAL A 244 10.25 19.58 -9.53
C VAL A 244 11.35 19.44 -8.48
N LEU A 245 11.17 18.50 -7.56
CA LEU A 245 12.24 17.94 -6.74
C LEU A 245 12.56 16.56 -7.29
N VAL A 246 13.76 16.37 -7.79
CA VAL A 246 14.24 15.04 -8.18
C VAL A 246 14.94 14.43 -6.99
N THR A 247 14.63 13.17 -6.65
CA THR A 247 15.22 12.53 -5.49
C THR A 247 15.52 11.05 -5.76
N ILE A 248 16.51 10.52 -5.05
CA ILE A 248 16.79 9.09 -4.97
C ILE A 248 16.57 8.68 -3.52
N ALA A 249 15.65 7.75 -3.28
CA ALA A 249 15.50 7.15 -1.96
C ALA A 249 16.74 6.28 -1.64
N PRO A 250 17.24 6.28 -0.40
CA PRO A 250 18.40 5.46 -0.06
C PRO A 250 18.07 3.98 -0.20
N TYR A 251 19.01 3.19 -0.75
CA TYR A 251 18.89 1.74 -0.88
C TYR A 251 20.25 1.05 -0.81
N PHE A 252 20.32 -0.12 -0.18
CA PHE A 252 21.59 -0.79 0.12
C PHE A 252 22.34 -1.32 -1.11
N LEU A 253 21.64 -1.56 -2.24
CA LEU A 253 22.25 -2.08 -3.47
C LEU A 253 22.95 -1.02 -4.34
N VAL A 254 22.96 0.24 -3.90
CA VAL A 254 23.69 1.28 -4.64
C VAL A 254 25.17 0.93 -4.73
N ASP A 255 25.76 1.10 -5.91
CA ASP A 255 27.19 0.95 -6.18
C ASP A 255 27.74 2.22 -6.86
N GLU A 256 29.07 2.31 -6.99
CA GLU A 256 29.71 3.45 -7.65
C GLU A 256 29.22 3.68 -9.08
N LYS A 257 28.89 2.61 -9.81
CA LYS A 257 28.39 2.73 -11.19
C LYS A 257 27.02 3.41 -11.21
N SER A 258 26.14 2.99 -10.34
CA SER A 258 24.79 3.56 -10.18
C SER A 258 24.89 5.00 -9.71
N GLU A 259 25.77 5.29 -8.75
CA GLU A 259 25.96 6.63 -8.20
C GLU A 259 26.44 7.62 -9.25
N ARG A 260 27.36 7.22 -10.12
CA ARG A 260 27.81 8.06 -11.28
C ARG A 260 26.67 8.41 -12.24
N LEU A 261 25.67 7.55 -12.37
CA LEU A 261 24.46 7.83 -13.16
C LEU A 261 23.52 8.78 -12.40
N PHE A 262 23.38 8.62 -11.07
CA PHE A 262 22.60 9.56 -10.25
C PHE A 262 23.22 10.95 -10.21
N ASN A 263 24.55 11.07 -10.21
CA ASN A 263 25.23 12.35 -10.39
C ASN A 263 24.80 13.03 -11.70
N ARG A 264 24.65 12.26 -12.80
CA ARG A 264 24.12 12.80 -14.07
C ARG A 264 22.65 13.22 -13.96
N VAL A 265 21.84 12.47 -13.23
CA VAL A 265 20.45 12.86 -12.94
C VAL A 265 20.41 14.22 -12.27
N GLY A 266 21.26 14.46 -11.26
CA GLY A 266 21.39 15.75 -10.58
C GLY A 266 21.85 16.89 -11.50
N GLU A 267 22.85 16.65 -12.36
CA GLU A 267 23.28 17.65 -13.35
C GLU A 267 22.14 18.07 -14.27
N ILE A 268 21.37 17.08 -14.79
CA ILE A 268 20.24 17.36 -15.67
C ILE A 268 19.15 18.14 -14.92
N ALA A 269 18.80 17.78 -13.68
CA ALA A 269 17.85 18.56 -12.87
C ALA A 269 18.31 20.02 -12.78
N GLY A 270 19.59 20.26 -12.47
CA GLY A 270 20.19 21.60 -12.40
C GLY A 270 20.12 22.39 -13.72
N GLU A 271 20.23 21.74 -14.89
CA GLU A 271 20.04 22.39 -16.20
C GLU A 271 18.63 23.00 -16.35
N TYR A 272 17.63 22.46 -15.66
CA TYR A 272 16.24 22.97 -15.63
C TYR A 272 15.96 23.92 -14.47
N GLY A 273 16.92 24.07 -13.54
CA GLY A 273 16.77 24.86 -12.33
C GLY A 273 16.02 24.13 -11.22
N ASP A 274 15.89 22.81 -11.33
CA ASP A 274 15.25 21.94 -10.37
C ASP A 274 16.29 21.43 -9.35
N LEU A 275 15.83 21.13 -8.11
CA LEU A 275 16.70 20.59 -7.06
C LEU A 275 16.82 19.06 -7.18
N PHE A 276 17.94 18.56 -6.70
CA PHE A 276 18.24 17.14 -6.62
C PHE A 276 18.61 16.75 -5.19
N LEU A 277 17.97 15.73 -4.66
CA LEU A 277 18.20 15.18 -3.32
C LEU A 277 18.61 13.71 -3.44
N ASP A 278 19.88 13.43 -3.22
CA ASP A 278 20.44 12.07 -3.27
C ASP A 278 20.46 11.45 -1.87
N GLY A 279 19.51 10.59 -1.58
CA GLY A 279 19.39 9.90 -0.30
C GLY A 279 20.53 8.90 -0.06
N ASN A 280 21.17 8.36 -1.09
CA ASN A 280 22.29 7.43 -0.91
C ASN A 280 23.51 8.12 -0.30
N LYS A 281 23.73 9.39 -0.64
CA LYS A 281 24.81 10.20 -0.04
C LYS A 281 24.48 10.69 1.36
N LEU A 282 23.19 10.67 1.75
CA LEU A 282 22.66 11.24 2.98
C LEU A 282 22.19 10.19 3.99
N VAL A 283 22.57 8.93 3.82
CA VAL A 283 22.12 7.80 4.66
C VAL A 283 22.30 8.08 6.15
N ASP A 284 23.46 8.63 6.56
CA ASP A 284 23.73 8.94 7.98
C ASP A 284 22.87 10.10 8.49
N GLU A 285 22.63 11.12 7.64
CA GLU A 285 21.84 12.30 8.02
C GLU A 285 20.34 11.95 8.12
N ILE A 286 19.86 11.06 7.23
CA ILE A 286 18.52 10.51 7.25
C ILE A 286 18.35 9.56 8.45
N GLY A 287 19.45 8.92 8.88
CA GLY A 287 19.47 7.93 9.96
C GLY A 287 18.95 6.56 9.51
N VAL A 288 19.12 6.19 8.24
CA VAL A 288 18.79 4.85 7.73
C VAL A 288 19.86 3.86 8.17
N ASP A 289 19.42 2.76 8.79
CA ASP A 289 20.23 1.61 9.14
C ASP A 289 19.78 0.39 8.34
N TYR A 290 20.56 -0.01 7.35
CA TYR A 290 20.23 -1.13 6.49
C TYR A 290 20.14 -2.50 7.22
N GLN A 291 20.52 -2.57 8.51
CA GLN A 291 20.27 -3.76 9.31
C GLN A 291 18.82 -3.94 9.76
N VAL A 292 18.04 -2.85 9.78
CA VAL A 292 16.66 -2.86 10.30
C VAL A 292 15.65 -2.12 9.41
N ASP A 293 16.10 -1.32 8.47
CA ASP A 293 15.26 -0.40 7.69
C ASP A 293 14.92 -0.92 6.27
N ASN A 294 15.40 -2.11 5.89
CA ASN A 294 15.11 -2.72 4.59
C ASN A 294 13.94 -3.70 4.65
N ALA A 295 13.18 -3.73 3.56
CA ALA A 295 12.05 -4.62 3.39
C ALA A 295 12.38 -5.92 2.65
N ASP A 296 13.26 -5.87 1.65
CA ASP A 296 13.48 -6.96 0.70
C ASP A 296 14.89 -6.92 0.06
N ASP A 297 15.16 -7.91 -0.78
CA ASP A 297 16.42 -8.10 -1.49
C ASP A 297 16.61 -7.19 -2.71
N VAL A 298 15.64 -6.32 -3.03
CA VAL A 298 15.72 -5.34 -4.13
C VAL A 298 15.94 -3.91 -3.65
N GLY A 299 16.03 -3.70 -2.34
CA GLY A 299 16.46 -2.46 -1.73
C GLY A 299 15.32 -1.47 -1.44
N HIS A 300 14.09 -1.95 -1.26
CA HIS A 300 13.02 -1.10 -0.74
C HIS A 300 13.18 -0.89 0.77
N LEU A 301 12.82 0.29 1.24
CA LEU A 301 12.73 0.59 2.66
C LEU A 301 11.46 -0.03 3.25
N ASN A 302 11.57 -0.58 4.45
CA ASN A 302 10.42 -1.04 5.20
C ASN A 302 9.70 0.13 5.91
N TYR A 303 8.71 -0.19 6.76
CA TYR A 303 7.93 0.79 7.49
C TYR A 303 8.76 1.71 8.42
N LEU A 304 9.92 1.26 8.91
CA LEU A 304 10.85 2.08 9.71
C LEU A 304 11.66 3.01 8.82
N GLY A 305 12.29 2.45 7.78
CA GLY A 305 13.15 3.19 6.87
C GLY A 305 12.40 4.25 6.07
N ASN A 306 11.21 3.91 5.56
CA ASN A 306 10.42 4.86 4.78
C ASN A 306 9.94 6.06 5.60
N GLN A 307 9.64 5.90 6.89
CA GLN A 307 9.31 7.02 7.78
C GLN A 307 10.49 7.96 7.96
N LYS A 308 11.70 7.40 8.20
CA LYS A 308 12.93 8.20 8.35
C LYS A 308 13.20 9.02 7.10
N TYR A 309 13.21 8.35 5.95
CA TYR A 309 13.44 9.01 4.67
C TYR A 309 12.37 10.06 4.36
N THR A 310 11.09 9.72 4.56
CA THR A 310 9.99 10.65 4.27
C THR A 310 9.98 11.86 5.18
N LYS A 311 10.36 11.73 6.46
CA LYS A 311 10.54 12.88 7.36
C LYS A 311 11.65 13.80 6.89
N TYR A 312 12.78 13.25 6.48
CA TYR A 312 13.87 14.04 5.91
C TYR A 312 13.41 14.77 4.62
N LEU A 313 12.81 14.03 3.69
CA LEU A 313 12.27 14.57 2.43
C LEU A 313 11.23 15.69 2.70
N GLY A 314 10.31 15.48 3.63
CA GLY A 314 9.28 16.47 3.99
C GLY A 314 9.87 17.74 4.59
N THR A 315 10.90 17.61 5.43
CA THR A 315 11.66 18.76 5.95
C THR A 315 12.35 19.51 4.82
N TYR A 316 13.04 18.80 3.92
CA TYR A 316 13.69 19.40 2.75
C TYR A 316 12.68 20.13 1.84
N ILE A 317 11.52 19.52 1.59
CA ILE A 317 10.44 20.17 0.81
C ILE A 317 10.00 21.47 1.49
N LYS A 318 9.77 21.45 2.80
CA LYS A 318 9.31 22.64 3.55
C LYS A 318 10.33 23.78 3.56
N GLU A 319 11.61 23.45 3.52
CA GLU A 319 12.69 24.45 3.49
C GLU A 319 12.88 25.12 2.11
N HIS A 320 12.60 24.37 1.03
CA HIS A 320 12.93 24.81 -0.32
C HIS A 320 11.73 25.17 -1.20
N TYR A 321 10.52 24.69 -0.82
CA TYR A 321 9.29 24.87 -1.59
C TYR A 321 8.15 25.41 -0.72
N THR A 322 7.18 26.04 -1.37
CA THR A 322 5.93 26.43 -0.71
C THR A 322 4.86 25.40 -1.06
N VAL A 323 4.48 24.60 -0.07
CA VAL A 323 3.41 23.61 -0.18
C VAL A 323 2.39 23.87 0.94
N SER A 324 1.11 23.78 0.58
CA SER A 324 -0.01 24.08 1.49
C SER A 324 -0.15 23.02 2.60
N ASP A 325 -0.38 23.46 3.84
CA ASP A 325 -0.84 22.60 4.93
C ASP A 325 -2.37 22.50 4.86
N ARG A 326 -2.90 21.30 4.58
CA ARG A 326 -4.33 21.05 4.38
C ARG A 326 -5.06 20.47 5.59
N ARG A 327 -4.40 20.24 6.72
CA ARG A 327 -5.00 19.57 7.89
C ARG A 327 -6.23 20.30 8.46
N ALA A 328 -6.32 21.61 8.29
CA ALA A 328 -7.49 22.38 8.73
C ALA A 328 -8.66 22.37 7.73
N ASP A 329 -8.50 21.82 6.52
CA ASP A 329 -9.51 21.81 5.46
C ASP A 329 -10.24 20.46 5.41
N ALA A 330 -11.51 20.46 5.79
CA ALA A 330 -12.36 19.25 5.76
C ALA A 330 -12.49 18.59 4.37
N ALA A 331 -12.16 19.31 3.27
CA ALA A 331 -12.15 18.74 1.93
C ALA A 331 -11.08 17.65 1.76
N TYR A 332 -10.06 17.65 2.63
CA TYR A 332 -8.93 16.74 2.64
C TYR A 332 -9.03 15.62 3.70
N GLU A 333 -10.20 15.40 4.30
CA GLU A 333 -10.45 14.34 5.30
C GLU A 333 -9.96 12.95 4.86
N SER A 334 -9.94 12.67 3.54
CA SER A 334 -9.45 11.40 3.02
C SER A 334 -7.94 11.19 3.22
N TRP A 335 -7.15 12.27 3.33
CA TRP A 335 -5.72 12.16 3.68
C TRP A 335 -5.54 11.88 5.16
N GLN A 336 -6.36 12.49 6.02
CA GLN A 336 -6.35 12.18 7.45
C GLN A 336 -6.68 10.71 7.69
N LYS A 337 -7.75 10.20 7.07
CA LYS A 337 -8.12 8.77 7.17
C LYS A 337 -7.03 7.83 6.66
N ASN A 338 -6.36 8.21 5.59
CA ASN A 338 -5.22 7.47 5.06
C ASN A 338 -4.06 7.42 6.05
N ALA A 339 -3.68 8.57 6.62
CA ALA A 339 -2.61 8.66 7.61
C ALA A 339 -2.95 7.87 8.88
N ASP A 340 -4.20 7.97 9.38
CA ASP A 340 -4.69 7.20 10.52
C ASP A 340 -4.55 5.69 10.27
N TYR A 341 -4.95 5.22 9.09
CA TYR A 341 -4.87 3.81 8.72
C TYR A 341 -3.43 3.29 8.60
N ILE A 342 -2.54 4.08 7.95
CA ILE A 342 -1.11 3.72 7.84
C ILE A 342 -0.47 3.64 9.23
N ARG A 343 -0.79 4.57 10.11
CA ARG A 343 -0.29 4.59 11.50
C ARG A 343 -0.76 3.37 12.28
N GLU A 344 -2.03 3.00 12.11
CA GLU A 344 -2.59 1.82 12.76
C GLU A 344 -1.90 0.54 12.30
N MET A 345 -1.73 0.36 10.99
CA MET A 345 -1.04 -0.78 10.43
C MET A 345 0.42 -0.91 10.92
N ILE A 346 1.11 0.23 11.11
CA ILE A 346 2.45 0.24 11.70
C ILE A 346 2.39 -0.16 13.18
N ALA A 347 1.42 0.35 13.93
CA ALA A 347 1.24 -0.02 15.34
C ALA A 347 0.94 -1.51 15.52
N ASP A 348 0.15 -2.10 14.62
CA ASP A 348 -0.11 -3.55 14.56
C ASP A 348 1.17 -4.35 14.33
N GLN A 349 2.02 -3.90 13.40
CA GLN A 349 3.29 -4.57 13.12
C GLN A 349 4.24 -4.47 14.31
N GLU A 350 4.37 -3.29 14.89
CA GLU A 350 5.18 -3.09 16.10
C GLU A 350 4.71 -3.92 17.29
N LEU A 351 3.39 -4.15 17.44
CA LEU A 351 2.86 -5.07 18.44
C LEU A 351 3.32 -6.50 18.16
N LYS A 352 3.21 -6.98 16.94
CA LYS A 352 3.64 -8.32 16.52
C LYS A 352 5.13 -8.57 16.76
N GLU A 353 5.96 -7.55 16.58
CA GLU A 353 7.41 -7.62 16.76
C GLU A 353 7.86 -7.48 18.25
N SER A 354 6.97 -7.01 19.14
CA SER A 354 7.28 -6.81 20.54
C SER A 354 7.58 -8.13 21.25
N GLY A 355 8.76 -8.23 21.88
CA GLY A 355 9.25 -9.47 22.51
C GLY A 355 9.08 -9.54 24.02
N ASP A 356 8.68 -8.46 24.69
CA ASP A 356 8.56 -8.37 26.15
C ASP A 356 7.17 -7.90 26.61
N MET A 357 6.79 -8.29 27.82
CA MET A 357 5.44 -8.01 28.35
C MET A 357 5.20 -6.51 28.64
N GLU A 358 6.23 -5.75 28.96
CA GLU A 358 6.10 -4.31 29.25
C GLU A 358 5.73 -3.55 27.98
N THR A 359 6.51 -3.73 26.91
CA THR A 359 6.24 -3.14 25.58
C THR A 359 4.90 -3.57 25.03
N ILE A 360 4.55 -4.87 25.13
CA ILE A 360 3.22 -5.36 24.69
C ILE A 360 2.12 -4.68 25.50
N SER A 361 2.26 -4.57 26.84
CA SER A 361 1.25 -3.94 27.69
C SER A 361 0.96 -2.48 27.30
N GLU A 362 2.01 -1.73 26.94
CA GLU A 362 1.89 -0.35 26.47
C GLU A 362 1.13 -0.29 25.14
N LYS A 363 1.51 -1.14 24.18
CA LYS A 363 0.89 -1.18 22.86
C LYS A 363 -0.57 -1.64 22.90
N LEU A 364 -0.95 -2.53 23.82
CA LEU A 364 -2.34 -2.96 24.04
C LEU A 364 -3.27 -1.82 24.52
N GLN A 365 -2.74 -0.64 24.89
CA GLN A 365 -3.55 0.55 25.20
C GLN A 365 -4.06 1.29 23.96
N ASN A 366 -3.72 0.85 22.75
CA ASN A 366 -4.23 1.42 21.51
C ASN A 366 -5.79 1.48 21.54
N PRO A 367 -6.41 2.65 21.30
CA PRO A 367 -7.85 2.83 21.39
C PRO A 367 -8.65 2.01 20.38
N ASN A 368 -8.01 1.55 19.31
CA ASN A 368 -8.65 0.72 18.28
C ASN A 368 -8.63 -0.77 18.65
N TYR A 369 -7.93 -1.18 19.72
CA TYR A 369 -7.84 -2.59 20.07
C TYR A 369 -8.99 -3.07 20.97
N TRP A 370 -9.57 -4.18 20.56
CA TRP A 370 -10.27 -5.11 21.44
C TRP A 370 -9.32 -6.24 21.80
N VAL A 371 -9.03 -6.37 23.09
CA VAL A 371 -8.09 -7.35 23.62
C VAL A 371 -8.85 -8.44 24.35
N PHE A 372 -8.86 -9.64 23.80
CA PHE A 372 -9.43 -10.81 24.45
C PHE A 372 -8.33 -11.52 25.25
N ILE A 373 -8.57 -11.74 26.53
CA ILE A 373 -7.60 -12.33 27.46
C ILE A 373 -8.25 -13.53 28.14
N SER A 374 -7.64 -14.70 27.98
CA SER A 374 -7.99 -15.92 28.69
C SER A 374 -6.92 -16.25 29.72
N VAL A 375 -7.31 -16.32 30.99
CA VAL A 375 -6.42 -16.69 32.11
C VAL A 375 -6.81 -18.05 32.61
N ASP A 376 -5.89 -18.99 32.61
CA ASP A 376 -6.10 -20.38 33.03
C ASP A 376 -5.97 -20.55 34.57
N ASP A 377 -6.53 -21.63 35.11
CA ASP A 377 -6.46 -21.98 36.54
C ASP A 377 -5.04 -22.31 37.00
N SER A 378 -4.07 -22.55 36.08
CA SER A 378 -2.67 -22.76 36.37
C SER A 378 -1.91 -21.47 36.75
N CYS A 379 -2.47 -20.29 36.40
CA CYS A 379 -1.88 -19.03 36.79
C CYS A 379 -1.98 -18.83 38.31
N ASN A 380 -0.87 -18.55 38.95
CA ASN A 380 -0.86 -18.11 40.36
C ASN A 380 -0.61 -16.60 40.41
N GLY A 381 -1.12 -15.95 41.43
CA GLY A 381 -0.99 -14.50 41.59
C GLY A 381 0.37 -14.05 42.12
N GLU A 382 1.42 -14.88 42.13
CA GLU A 382 2.74 -14.58 42.71
C GLU A 382 3.72 -13.94 41.71
N ASP A 383 3.50 -14.16 40.39
CA ASP A 383 4.36 -13.57 39.36
C ASP A 383 4.06 -12.10 39.17
N GLN A 384 5.05 -11.25 39.49
CA GLN A 384 4.89 -9.79 39.46
C GLN A 384 4.85 -9.23 38.02
N GLU A 385 5.48 -9.88 37.07
CA GLU A 385 5.48 -9.45 35.67
C GLU A 385 4.11 -9.73 35.02
N LEU A 386 3.59 -10.94 35.26
CA LEU A 386 2.25 -11.30 34.83
C LEU A 386 1.18 -10.42 35.49
N GLN A 387 1.32 -10.10 36.79
CA GLN A 387 0.40 -9.17 37.46
C GLN A 387 0.43 -7.77 36.85
N ARG A 388 1.60 -7.25 36.52
CA ARG A 388 1.73 -5.94 35.84
C ARG A 388 1.05 -5.96 34.46
N PHE A 389 1.32 -7.00 33.66
CA PHE A 389 0.68 -7.19 32.35
C PHE A 389 -0.85 -7.21 32.46
N LEU A 390 -1.38 -8.08 33.32
CA LEU A 390 -2.84 -8.20 33.49
C LEU A 390 -3.43 -6.93 34.11
N GLY A 391 -2.74 -6.26 35.00
CA GLY A 391 -3.13 -4.96 35.55
C GLY A 391 -3.21 -3.86 34.48
N ALA A 392 -2.23 -3.77 33.60
CA ALA A 392 -2.24 -2.85 32.47
C ALA A 392 -3.39 -3.15 31.49
N ALA A 393 -3.71 -4.41 31.29
CA ALA A 393 -4.85 -4.83 30.50
C ALA A 393 -6.22 -4.57 31.18
N GLY A 394 -6.24 -3.97 32.38
CA GLY A 394 -7.47 -3.61 33.11
C GLY A 394 -8.01 -4.71 34.03
N LEU A 395 -7.25 -5.78 34.26
CA LEU A 395 -7.67 -6.90 35.11
C LEU A 395 -7.17 -6.79 36.55
N GLY A 396 -6.53 -5.68 36.96
CA GLY A 396 -5.94 -5.50 38.30
C GLY A 396 -6.91 -5.76 39.44
N ASP A 397 -8.15 -5.23 39.39
CA ASP A 397 -9.16 -5.46 40.42
C ASP A 397 -9.70 -6.90 40.45
N ALA A 398 -9.72 -7.57 39.30
CA ALA A 398 -10.11 -8.98 39.20
C ALA A 398 -9.10 -9.92 39.88
N LEU A 399 -7.85 -9.46 39.99
CA LEU A 399 -6.75 -10.21 40.60
C LEU A 399 -6.61 -9.94 42.11
N GLN A 400 -7.02 -8.75 42.59
CA GLN A 400 -6.87 -8.37 44.01
C GLN A 400 -7.77 -9.16 44.99
N ASN A 401 -8.88 -9.71 44.51
CA ASN A 401 -9.84 -10.51 45.33
C ASN A 401 -9.55 -12.03 45.36
N GLY A 402 -8.36 -12.42 44.98
CA GLY A 402 -7.96 -13.80 44.72
C GLY A 402 -7.97 -14.08 43.23
N PHE A 403 -6.89 -14.65 42.73
CA PHE A 403 -6.70 -14.93 41.32
C PHE A 403 -7.86 -15.81 40.80
N SER A 404 -8.66 -15.30 39.89
CA SER A 404 -9.74 -16.07 39.29
C SER A 404 -9.48 -16.27 37.80
N ALA A 405 -9.41 -17.52 37.37
CA ALA A 405 -9.37 -17.87 35.97
C ALA A 405 -10.66 -17.42 35.28
N GLY A 406 -10.57 -17.07 34.01
CA GLY A 406 -11.70 -16.59 33.22
C GLY A 406 -11.31 -16.12 31.83
N VAL A 407 -12.27 -15.53 31.14
CA VAL A 407 -12.02 -14.87 29.83
C VAL A 407 -12.64 -13.48 29.84
N TRP A 408 -11.86 -12.52 29.43
CA TRP A 408 -12.22 -11.10 29.39
C TRP A 408 -12.05 -10.53 27.99
N LEU A 409 -12.93 -9.58 27.67
CA LEU A 409 -12.71 -8.60 26.59
C LEU A 409 -12.42 -7.26 27.25
N THR A 410 -11.30 -6.65 26.91
CA THR A 410 -10.91 -5.32 27.37
C THR A 410 -10.66 -4.39 26.19
N SER A 411 -10.69 -3.08 26.45
CA SER A 411 -10.25 -2.03 25.55
C SER A 411 -9.77 -0.84 26.39
N GLN A 412 -8.61 -0.29 26.07
CA GLN A 412 -8.02 0.82 26.83
C GLN A 412 -7.96 0.57 28.35
N GLY A 413 -7.55 -0.63 28.75
CA GLY A 413 -7.49 -1.01 30.16
C GLY A 413 -8.83 -1.11 30.88
N LYS A 414 -9.98 -1.18 30.16
CA LYS A 414 -11.32 -1.32 30.73
C LYS A 414 -11.97 -2.62 30.30
N ILE A 415 -12.58 -3.34 31.26
CA ILE A 415 -13.33 -4.55 30.98
C ILE A 415 -14.65 -4.18 30.28
N LEU A 416 -14.86 -4.74 29.11
CA LEU A 416 -16.12 -4.63 28.36
C LEU A 416 -17.03 -5.85 28.60
N ASN A 417 -16.45 -7.05 28.72
CA ASN A 417 -17.16 -8.29 28.97
C ASN A 417 -16.26 -9.25 29.77
N ALA A 418 -16.88 -10.16 30.55
CA ALA A 418 -16.15 -11.15 31.32
C ALA A 418 -17.02 -12.39 31.58
N THR A 419 -16.44 -13.59 31.61
CA THR A 419 -17.12 -14.82 31.98
C THR A 419 -17.22 -15.03 33.50
N GLY A 420 -16.33 -14.37 34.27
CA GLY A 420 -16.18 -14.62 35.70
C GLY A 420 -15.67 -16.05 36.02
N ALA A 421 -15.76 -16.47 37.30
CA ALA A 421 -15.26 -17.77 37.77
C ALA A 421 -16.18 -18.97 37.47
N GLY A 422 -17.44 -18.73 37.13
CA GLY A 422 -18.42 -19.79 36.83
C GLY A 422 -18.50 -20.13 35.35
N THR A 423 -19.28 -21.14 35.02
CA THR A 423 -19.61 -21.49 33.63
C THR A 423 -20.36 -20.36 32.95
N ALA A 424 -19.80 -19.84 31.87
CA ALA A 424 -20.38 -18.77 31.06
C ALA A 424 -20.00 -18.89 29.58
N LYS A 425 -20.91 -18.39 28.73
CA LYS A 425 -20.67 -18.28 27.29
C LYS A 425 -21.28 -16.98 26.78
N ILE A 426 -20.44 -16.09 26.22
CA ILE A 426 -20.85 -14.77 25.80
C ILE A 426 -20.48 -14.59 24.30
N TYR A 427 -21.49 -14.24 23.51
CA TYR A 427 -21.34 -13.92 22.10
C TYR A 427 -21.21 -12.40 21.92
N ILE A 428 -20.21 -11.99 21.17
CA ILE A 428 -19.89 -10.60 20.90
C ILE A 428 -19.86 -10.43 19.39
N ARG A 429 -20.74 -9.58 18.86
CA ARG A 429 -20.82 -9.32 17.41
C ARG A 429 -20.23 -7.98 17.09
N LYS A 430 -19.18 -8.00 16.29
CA LYS A 430 -18.58 -6.82 15.67
C LYS A 430 -18.34 -7.15 14.20
N LYS A 431 -19.21 -6.68 13.33
CA LYS A 431 -19.05 -6.95 11.89
C LYS A 431 -17.68 -6.49 11.41
N PRO A 432 -16.96 -7.27 10.54
CA PRO A 432 -17.45 -8.52 9.94
C PRO A 432 -17.32 -9.77 10.81
N LYS A 433 -16.72 -9.70 12.02
CA LYS A 433 -16.37 -10.84 12.87
C LYS A 433 -17.44 -11.15 13.94
N GLU A 434 -17.54 -12.41 14.31
CA GLU A 434 -18.32 -12.88 15.46
C GLU A 434 -17.40 -13.57 16.47
N PHE A 435 -17.35 -13.02 17.69
CA PHE A 435 -16.56 -13.59 18.79
C PHE A 435 -17.44 -14.33 19.78
N CYS A 436 -16.85 -15.32 20.42
CA CYS A 436 -17.41 -15.96 21.59
C CYS A 436 -16.31 -16.13 22.63
N ILE A 437 -16.52 -15.61 23.83
CA ILE A 437 -15.70 -15.94 24.99
C ILE A 437 -16.48 -16.91 25.85
N GLN A 438 -15.83 -17.99 26.29
CA GLN A 438 -16.47 -18.98 27.12
C GLN A 438 -15.55 -19.60 28.17
N ARG A 439 -16.13 -19.95 29.32
CA ARG A 439 -15.55 -20.80 30.36
C ARG A 439 -16.51 -21.94 30.60
N MET A 440 -16.13 -23.17 30.35
CA MET A 440 -17.00 -24.34 30.41
C MET A 440 -16.20 -25.56 30.92
N ALA A 441 -16.93 -26.53 31.53
CA ALA A 441 -16.31 -27.80 31.89
C ALA A 441 -15.94 -28.59 30.62
N GLY A 442 -14.71 -29.03 30.51
CA GLY A 442 -14.25 -29.96 29.49
C GLY A 442 -14.72 -31.37 29.71
N ALA A 443 -14.34 -32.28 28.80
CA ALA A 443 -14.71 -33.68 28.86
C ALA A 443 -14.17 -34.43 30.10
N ASP A 444 -13.06 -33.95 30.64
CA ASP A 444 -12.38 -34.44 31.84
C ASP A 444 -12.92 -33.81 33.15
N GLY A 445 -13.87 -32.89 33.03
CA GLY A 445 -14.45 -32.17 34.17
C GLY A 445 -13.64 -30.95 34.62
N GLN A 446 -12.49 -30.67 34.00
CA GLN A 446 -11.74 -29.44 34.25
C GLN A 446 -12.36 -28.25 33.52
N MET A 447 -12.18 -27.04 34.06
CA MET A 447 -12.70 -25.83 33.44
C MET A 447 -11.77 -25.36 32.30
N GLU A 448 -12.34 -25.20 31.14
CA GLU A 448 -11.62 -24.68 29.97
C GLU A 448 -12.07 -23.26 29.61
N ASN A 449 -11.09 -22.40 29.35
CA ASN A 449 -11.27 -21.06 28.86
C ASN A 449 -11.01 -21.00 27.35
N GLN A 450 -11.90 -20.37 26.59
CA GLN A 450 -11.73 -20.29 25.14
C GLN A 450 -12.10 -18.91 24.60
N ILE A 451 -11.28 -18.45 23.66
CA ILE A 451 -11.55 -17.30 22.80
C ILE A 451 -11.81 -17.84 21.40
N ILE A 452 -12.99 -17.60 20.86
CA ILE A 452 -13.42 -18.13 19.56
C ILE A 452 -13.80 -16.95 18.66
N CYS A 453 -13.27 -16.90 17.44
CA CYS A 453 -13.69 -15.97 16.40
C CYS A 453 -14.08 -16.76 15.15
N ASP A 454 -15.25 -16.50 14.58
CA ASP A 454 -15.76 -17.15 13.37
C ASP A 454 -15.63 -18.69 13.40
N ARG A 455 -15.91 -19.29 14.57
CA ARG A 455 -15.82 -20.74 14.88
C ARG A 455 -14.40 -21.30 15.01
N VAL A 456 -13.36 -20.46 14.93
CA VAL A 456 -11.97 -20.86 15.18
C VAL A 456 -11.62 -20.54 16.63
N SER A 457 -11.06 -21.51 17.37
CA SER A 457 -10.56 -21.29 18.72
C SER A 457 -9.11 -20.82 18.69
N TYR A 458 -8.83 -19.76 19.44
CA TYR A 458 -7.51 -19.13 19.52
C TYR A 458 -6.87 -19.51 20.85
N ARG A 459 -5.86 -20.38 20.80
CA ARG A 459 -5.08 -20.84 21.95
C ARG A 459 -3.65 -21.11 21.52
N LYS A 460 -2.70 -20.53 22.22
CA LYS A 460 -1.25 -20.68 21.98
C LYS A 460 -0.57 -21.49 23.07
N VAL A 461 -1.07 -21.41 24.30
CA VAL A 461 -0.55 -22.13 25.46
C VAL A 461 -1.66 -22.86 26.19
N ASP A 462 -1.31 -24.03 26.76
CA ASP A 462 -2.23 -24.83 27.54
C ASP A 462 -2.26 -24.41 29.02
N SER A 463 -1.19 -23.78 29.48
CA SER A 463 -1.00 -23.31 30.85
C SER A 463 -0.60 -21.84 30.83
N GLY A 464 -1.42 -20.96 31.38
CA GLY A 464 -1.10 -19.54 31.44
C GLY A 464 -2.17 -18.62 30.87
N VAL A 465 -1.74 -17.64 30.07
CA VAL A 465 -2.61 -16.62 29.49
C VAL A 465 -2.61 -16.73 27.98
N ASN A 466 -3.77 -16.68 27.36
CA ASN A 466 -3.88 -16.52 25.92
C ASN A 466 -4.50 -15.16 25.58
N VAL A 467 -3.94 -14.47 24.62
CA VAL A 467 -4.33 -13.13 24.19
C VAL A 467 -4.65 -13.14 22.70
N VAL A 468 -5.73 -12.46 22.32
CA VAL A 468 -6.11 -12.19 20.92
C VAL A 468 -6.40 -10.72 20.80
N VAL A 469 -5.75 -10.05 19.87
CA VAL A 469 -5.91 -8.62 19.60
C VAL A 469 -6.67 -8.44 18.29
N TYR A 470 -7.82 -7.81 18.37
CA TYR A 470 -8.64 -7.45 17.21
C TYR A 470 -8.64 -5.94 17.07
N ASP A 471 -8.21 -5.47 15.91
CA ASP A 471 -8.24 -4.05 15.58
C ASP A 471 -9.58 -3.65 14.97
N LEU A 472 -10.16 -2.58 15.50
CA LEU A 472 -11.45 -2.03 15.07
C LEU A 472 -11.36 -1.22 13.78
N MET A 473 -10.15 -0.75 13.40
CA MET A 473 -9.91 0.03 12.20
C MET A 473 -9.61 -0.87 11.00
N THR A 474 -8.74 -1.86 11.16
CA THR A 474 -8.44 -2.84 10.12
C THR A 474 -9.52 -3.91 10.00
N GLU A 475 -10.35 -4.10 11.06
CA GLU A 475 -11.37 -5.14 11.19
C GLU A 475 -10.79 -6.57 11.11
N GLU A 476 -9.53 -6.77 11.52
CA GLU A 476 -8.84 -8.05 11.51
C GLU A 476 -8.28 -8.41 12.89
N ILE A 477 -7.92 -9.70 13.06
CA ILE A 477 -7.14 -10.14 14.22
C ILE A 477 -5.68 -9.90 13.88
N GLU A 478 -5.08 -8.95 14.58
CA GLU A 478 -3.72 -8.51 14.28
C GLU A 478 -2.66 -9.32 15.02
N ASP A 479 -2.91 -9.70 16.25
CA ASP A 479 -1.97 -10.55 16.99
C ASP A 479 -2.68 -11.61 17.83
N GLN A 480 -2.00 -12.73 18.04
CA GLN A 480 -2.39 -13.77 18.97
C GLN A 480 -1.15 -14.37 19.62
N PHE A 481 -1.09 -14.34 20.92
CA PHE A 481 0.03 -14.88 21.68
C PHE A 481 -0.42 -15.53 22.98
N GLY A 482 0.46 -16.35 23.54
CA GLY A 482 0.31 -16.91 24.87
C GLY A 482 1.40 -16.44 25.80
N ILE A 483 1.14 -16.41 27.10
CA ILE A 483 2.14 -16.30 28.16
C ILE A 483 2.14 -17.63 28.89
N ASP A 484 3.16 -18.45 28.64
CA ASP A 484 3.33 -19.75 29.27
C ASP A 484 3.90 -19.57 30.66
N VAL A 485 3.20 -20.09 31.68
CA VAL A 485 3.58 -20.00 33.08
C VAL A 485 4.19 -21.30 33.60
N SER A 486 4.34 -22.33 32.80
CA SER A 486 4.86 -23.63 33.18
C SER A 486 6.39 -23.62 33.42
N ASP A 487 7.11 -22.70 32.76
CA ASP A 487 8.56 -22.55 32.88
C ASP A 487 8.95 -21.04 32.83
N GLY A 488 8.44 -20.30 33.83
CA GLY A 488 8.55 -18.84 33.84
C GLY A 488 7.56 -18.21 32.87
N CYS A 489 7.34 -16.90 32.98
CA CYS A 489 6.38 -16.20 32.08
C CYS A 489 7.03 -15.94 30.72
N ARG A 490 6.83 -16.86 29.76
CA ARG A 490 7.39 -16.75 28.43
C ARG A 490 6.31 -16.47 27.39
N ILE A 491 6.55 -15.48 26.53
CA ILE A 491 5.67 -15.17 25.40
C ILE A 491 5.84 -16.24 24.31
N VAL A 492 4.73 -16.74 23.78
CA VAL A 492 4.62 -17.73 22.69
C VAL A 492 3.70 -17.16 21.61
N ARG A 493 4.25 -16.89 20.43
CA ARG A 493 3.47 -16.47 19.25
C ARG A 493 3.23 -17.57 18.25
#